data_2d0da7ebe99a8b4d1b7661f8f2de6cf2
#
_entry.id   2d0da7ebe99a8b4d1b7661f8f2de6cf2
#
_cell.length_a   1.000
_cell.length_b   1.000
_cell.length_c   1.000
_cell.angle_alpha   90.00
_cell.angle_beta   90.00
_cell.angle_gamma   90.00
#
_symmetry.space_group_name_H-M   'P 1'
#
loop_
_entity.id
_entity.type
_entity.pdbx_description
1 polymer ?
#
loop_
_entity_poly.entity_id
_entity_poly.type
_entity_poly.pdbx_seq_one_letter_code
_entity_poly.pdbx_strand_id
1 'polypeptide(L)'
;MSSSDQDHSYKLQGKRMAWALGYVPLINVPVTLPANTNSRAGTDLTDADVLGFRFSPSGGVSRLLIDCKTTTGRAVDRVLWVRGLQDVLHLEELYLFKKKVPENARWLAHELKVNCLDEGELHELDTRLGLNRLKGPYFDGSGYENIETLLAFPKGSEYRAVAQFLRTTLWTLKPAHRVLTLLNLGQQNDLHKKLRLDDRAHMCLVLLATRALAISLGLLTSELNVVDVLNVESRLREELHGGAESLAQKVRFADAIRRLTGDAASQQAIDHEEFPRLLEEVNRLLIRRYALNDAIRITDLALHYFAAGTGTLPRHLSGSDSNLSAKMASDILALFVKSNSLDIGFSRAIINLLATTPEVVSEQSDDQRQEVSGKGEQFSLLAPLPPLEER
;
A
#
# COMPACT_ATOMS: atom_id res chain seq x y z
N MET A 1 -3.51 29.91 -6.86
CA MET A 1 -3.71 28.61 -6.18
C MET A 1 -4.09 28.87 -4.74
N SER A 2 -5.13 28.21 -4.24
CA SER A 2 -5.47 28.27 -2.82
C SER A 2 -4.43 27.50 -1.99
N SER A 3 -4.37 27.74 -0.66
CA SER A 3 -3.48 26.97 0.23
C SER A 3 -3.75 25.46 0.16
N SER A 4 -5.01 25.07 -0.02
CA SER A 4 -5.43 23.66 -0.17
C SER A 4 -4.90 23.02 -1.46
N ASP A 5 -4.85 23.79 -2.57
CA ASP A 5 -4.33 23.28 -3.85
C ASP A 5 -2.82 23.06 -3.80
N GLN A 6 -2.09 23.91 -3.08
CA GLN A 6 -0.65 23.75 -2.88
C GLN A 6 -0.33 22.53 -1.99
N ASP A 7 -1.08 22.31 -0.90
CA ASP A 7 -0.91 21.12 -0.06
C ASP A 7 -1.15 19.84 -0.85
N HIS A 8 -2.19 19.82 -1.70
CA HIS A 8 -2.46 18.68 -2.57
C HIS A 8 -1.33 18.44 -3.57
N SER A 9 -0.80 19.50 -4.19
CA SER A 9 0.34 19.39 -5.13
C SER A 9 1.57 18.76 -4.47
N TYR A 10 1.92 19.14 -3.24
CA TYR A 10 3.05 18.54 -2.51
C TYR A 10 2.81 17.08 -2.16
N LYS A 11 1.58 16.70 -1.81
CA LYS A 11 1.24 15.29 -1.57
C LYS A 11 1.38 14.45 -2.83
N LEU A 12 0.96 14.97 -3.99
CA LEU A 12 1.15 14.29 -5.28
C LEU A 12 2.63 14.17 -5.65
N GLN A 13 3.43 15.20 -5.38
CA GLN A 13 4.87 15.15 -5.59
C GLN A 13 5.52 14.12 -4.66
N GLY A 14 5.13 14.08 -3.38
CA GLY A 14 5.55 13.05 -2.43
C GLY A 14 5.16 11.64 -2.87
N LYS A 15 3.94 11.47 -3.40
CA LYS A 15 3.47 10.21 -3.97
C LYS A 15 4.37 9.76 -5.13
N ARG A 16 4.68 10.67 -6.08
CA ARG A 16 5.57 10.36 -7.21
C ARG A 16 6.97 9.96 -6.75
N MET A 17 7.54 10.72 -5.79
CA MET A 17 8.83 10.40 -5.21
C MET A 17 8.83 9.03 -4.52
N ALA A 18 7.88 8.77 -3.65
CA ALA A 18 7.76 7.46 -2.98
C ALA A 18 7.63 6.31 -3.98
N TRP A 19 6.84 6.50 -5.04
CA TRP A 19 6.73 5.54 -6.14
C TRP A 19 8.08 5.30 -6.84
N ALA A 20 8.80 6.34 -7.20
CA ALA A 20 10.11 6.23 -7.86
C ALA A 20 11.16 5.54 -6.99
N LEU A 21 11.05 5.70 -5.66
CA LEU A 21 11.87 4.99 -4.66
C LEU A 21 11.42 3.53 -4.43
N GLY A 22 10.42 3.05 -5.16
CA GLY A 22 9.94 1.67 -5.09
C GLY A 22 8.89 1.40 -4.01
N TYR A 23 8.36 2.43 -3.36
CA TYR A 23 7.29 2.29 -2.38
C TYR A 23 5.91 2.19 -3.03
N VAL A 24 4.96 1.63 -2.28
CA VAL A 24 3.51 1.72 -2.51
C VAL A 24 3.00 2.89 -1.67
N PRO A 25 2.78 4.07 -2.25
CA PRO A 25 2.39 5.25 -1.48
C PRO A 25 0.87 5.32 -1.28
N LEU A 26 0.46 5.60 -0.05
CA LEU A 26 -0.91 5.95 0.32
C LEU A 26 -0.97 7.42 0.72
N ILE A 27 -2.02 8.13 0.33
CA ILE A 27 -2.23 9.55 0.65
C ILE A 27 -3.29 9.66 1.75
N ASN A 28 -3.10 10.61 2.68
CA ASN A 28 -4.04 10.94 3.75
C ASN A 28 -4.42 9.72 4.60
N VAL A 29 -3.43 8.96 5.06
CA VAL A 29 -3.67 7.81 5.94
C VAL A 29 -3.83 8.28 7.38
N PRO A 30 -4.96 8.03 8.03
CA PRO A 30 -5.14 8.40 9.42
C PRO A 30 -4.22 7.58 10.32
N VAL A 31 -3.53 8.28 11.21
CA VAL A 31 -2.67 7.72 12.24
C VAL A 31 -3.40 7.79 13.57
N THR A 32 -3.67 6.63 14.14
CA THR A 32 -4.34 6.54 15.43
C THR A 32 -3.46 5.80 16.44
N LEU A 33 -3.48 6.22 17.67
CA LEU A 33 -2.92 5.41 18.74
C LEU A 33 -3.83 4.21 19.02
N PRO A 34 -3.25 3.03 19.29
CA PRO A 34 -4.03 1.88 19.72
C PRO A 34 -4.92 2.27 20.91
N ALA A 35 -6.16 1.78 20.91
CA ALA A 35 -7.01 1.94 22.07
C ALA A 35 -6.33 1.32 23.30
N ASN A 36 -6.20 2.07 24.39
CA ASN A 36 -5.85 1.50 25.68
C ASN A 36 -6.95 0.50 26.10
N THR A 37 -6.58 -0.51 26.87
CA THR A 37 -7.48 -1.58 27.34
C THR A 37 -8.83 -1.11 27.88
N ASN A 38 -8.94 0.16 28.24
CA ASN A 38 -10.15 0.80 28.81
C ASN A 38 -10.92 1.69 27.81
N SER A 39 -10.42 1.96 26.60
CA SER A 39 -11.12 2.76 25.59
C SER A 39 -11.38 1.92 24.33
N ARG A 40 -12.64 1.91 23.86
CA ARG A 40 -13.04 1.14 22.66
C ARG A 40 -12.61 1.78 21.34
N ALA A 41 -12.17 3.03 21.35
CA ALA A 41 -11.75 3.76 20.16
C ALA A 41 -10.31 4.24 20.33
N GLY A 42 -9.49 4.08 19.29
CA GLY A 42 -8.18 4.71 19.22
C GLY A 42 -8.30 6.24 19.20
N THR A 43 -7.27 6.92 19.66
CA THR A 43 -7.20 8.39 19.58
C THR A 43 -6.56 8.80 18.26
N ASP A 44 -7.28 9.57 17.46
CA ASP A 44 -6.73 10.15 16.24
C ASP A 44 -5.59 11.11 16.58
N LEU A 45 -4.41 10.85 16.05
CA LEU A 45 -3.23 11.70 16.21
C LEU A 45 -3.11 12.73 15.10
N THR A 46 -3.17 12.25 13.86
CA THR A 46 -2.95 13.05 12.65
C THR A 46 -3.27 12.22 11.42
N ASP A 47 -3.24 12.87 10.26
CA ASP A 47 -3.16 12.19 8.97
C ASP A 47 -1.71 12.19 8.48
N ALA A 48 -1.21 11.04 8.04
CA ALA A 48 0.03 10.96 7.29
C ALA A 48 -0.24 11.44 5.86
N ASP A 49 0.43 12.53 5.45
CA ASP A 49 0.21 13.11 4.13
C ASP A 49 0.56 12.11 3.02
N VAL A 50 1.71 11.44 3.11
CA VAL A 50 2.06 10.27 2.28
C VAL A 50 2.73 9.22 3.15
N LEU A 51 2.16 8.03 3.21
CA LEU A 51 2.73 6.85 3.87
C LEU A 51 3.08 5.81 2.80
N GLY A 52 4.34 5.37 2.75
CA GLY A 52 4.82 4.40 1.77
C GLY A 52 5.22 3.07 2.40
N PHE A 53 4.94 1.97 1.72
CA PHE A 53 5.40 0.62 2.07
C PHE A 53 6.24 0.05 0.94
N ARG A 54 7.39 -0.53 1.25
CA ARG A 54 8.23 -1.25 0.30
C ARG A 54 8.57 -2.62 0.86
N PHE A 55 8.15 -3.66 0.14
CA PHE A 55 8.33 -5.05 0.52
C PHE A 55 9.61 -5.59 -0.10
N SER A 56 10.54 -6.01 0.75
CA SER A 56 11.83 -6.53 0.31
C SER A 56 11.73 -8.01 -0.08
N PRO A 57 12.48 -8.46 -1.10
CA PRO A 57 12.63 -9.90 -1.40
C PRO A 57 13.11 -10.73 -0.21
N SER A 58 13.85 -10.14 0.72
CA SER A 58 14.30 -10.79 1.96
C SER A 58 13.19 -10.98 3.00
N GLY A 59 12.00 -10.42 2.78
CA GLY A 59 10.84 -10.53 3.66
C GLY A 59 10.64 -9.37 4.62
N GLY A 60 11.54 -8.37 4.63
CA GLY A 60 11.37 -7.14 5.40
C GLY A 60 10.39 -6.17 4.73
N VAL A 61 9.85 -5.25 5.50
CA VAL A 61 9.09 -4.10 5.00
C VAL A 61 9.77 -2.81 5.44
N SER A 62 10.00 -1.91 4.50
CA SER A 62 10.42 -0.54 4.80
C SER A 62 9.23 0.40 4.72
N ARG A 63 9.13 1.33 5.66
CA ARG A 63 8.06 2.33 5.76
C ARG A 63 8.63 3.72 5.62
N LEU A 64 7.97 4.52 4.80
CA LEU A 64 8.33 5.90 4.49
C LEU A 64 7.19 6.82 4.93
N LEU A 65 7.52 7.94 5.58
CA LEU A 65 6.59 9.05 5.80
C LEU A 65 7.10 10.30 5.09
N ILE A 66 6.22 10.95 4.33
CA ILE A 66 6.44 12.29 3.80
C ILE A 66 5.37 13.19 4.37
N ASP A 67 5.78 14.17 5.15
CA ASP A 67 4.91 15.20 5.68
C ASP A 67 5.03 16.45 4.79
N CYS A 68 3.91 16.95 4.32
CA CYS A 68 3.82 18.04 3.35
C CYS A 68 3.21 19.29 3.98
N LYS A 69 3.95 20.41 4.00
CA LYS A 69 3.47 21.66 4.56
C LYS A 69 3.82 22.86 3.69
N THR A 70 2.80 23.56 3.24
CA THR A 70 2.96 24.77 2.42
C THR A 70 3.28 26.02 3.26
N THR A 71 3.05 25.96 4.58
CA THR A 71 3.34 27.08 5.48
C THR A 71 4.82 27.22 5.77
N THR A 72 5.33 28.46 5.86
CA THR A 72 6.75 28.75 6.12
C THR A 72 7.13 28.67 7.61
N GLY A 73 6.18 28.84 8.53
CA GLY A 73 6.43 28.83 9.98
C GLY A 73 6.67 27.44 10.59
N ARG A 74 7.22 27.41 11.80
CA ARG A 74 7.34 26.24 12.67
C ARG A 74 8.05 25.03 12.05
N ALA A 75 9.12 25.26 11.27
CA ALA A 75 9.86 24.15 10.65
C ALA A 75 10.52 23.24 11.69
N VAL A 76 11.11 23.81 12.75
CA VAL A 76 11.74 23.06 13.85
C VAL A 76 10.71 22.15 14.56
N ASP A 77 9.56 22.72 14.95
CA ASP A 77 8.49 21.94 15.61
C ASP A 77 8.02 20.78 14.73
N ARG A 78 7.99 21.01 13.41
CA ARG A 78 7.54 20.00 12.46
C ARG A 78 8.57 18.89 12.29
N VAL A 79 9.85 19.19 12.30
CA VAL A 79 10.92 18.15 12.33
C VAL A 79 10.78 17.28 13.57
N LEU A 80 10.59 17.87 14.75
CA LEU A 80 10.37 17.12 16.00
C LEU A 80 9.11 16.26 15.94
N TRP A 81 8.02 16.79 15.36
CA TRP A 81 6.77 16.07 15.18
C TRP A 81 6.94 14.82 14.27
N VAL A 82 7.55 15.01 13.09
CA VAL A 82 7.79 13.91 12.14
C VAL A 82 8.70 12.85 12.77
N ARG A 83 9.72 13.27 13.53
CA ARG A 83 10.58 12.35 14.27
C ARG A 83 9.81 11.57 15.34
N GLY A 84 8.89 12.24 16.05
CA GLY A 84 8.04 11.59 17.04
C GLY A 84 7.11 10.52 16.46
N LEU A 85 6.68 10.66 15.21
CA LEU A 85 5.88 9.64 14.52
C LEU A 85 6.69 8.40 14.12
N GLN A 86 8.02 8.49 14.06
CA GLN A 86 8.87 7.39 13.64
C GLN A 86 8.70 6.15 14.51
N ASP A 87 8.70 6.34 15.81
CA ASP A 87 8.61 5.22 16.75
C ASP A 87 7.18 4.63 16.80
N VAL A 88 6.16 5.50 16.62
CA VAL A 88 4.75 5.08 16.60
C VAL A 88 4.41 4.24 15.37
N LEU A 89 4.95 4.61 14.21
CA LEU A 89 4.65 3.98 12.92
C LEU A 89 5.74 3.01 12.45
N HIS A 90 6.83 2.87 13.20
CA HIS A 90 8.02 2.07 12.84
C HIS A 90 8.54 2.45 11.46
N LEU A 91 8.89 3.74 11.29
CA LEU A 91 9.32 4.30 10.01
C LEU A 91 10.83 4.22 9.86
N GLU A 92 11.31 3.81 8.69
CA GLU A 92 12.73 3.78 8.34
C GLU A 92 13.18 5.07 7.65
N GLU A 93 12.29 5.68 6.85
CA GLU A 93 12.60 6.89 6.09
C GLU A 93 11.60 8.01 6.41
N LEU A 94 12.12 9.21 6.68
CA LEU A 94 11.34 10.39 7.04
C LEU A 94 11.68 11.55 6.11
N TYR A 95 10.64 12.15 5.55
CA TYR A 95 10.76 13.35 4.72
C TYR A 95 9.82 14.43 5.21
N LEU A 96 10.30 15.68 5.17
CA LEU A 96 9.50 16.86 5.41
C LEU A 96 9.61 17.79 4.19
N PHE A 97 8.51 17.99 3.49
CA PHE A 97 8.40 18.91 2.37
C PHE A 97 7.86 20.25 2.88
N LYS A 98 8.60 21.31 2.65
CA LYS A 98 8.20 22.67 3.02
C LYS A 98 8.54 23.67 1.92
N LYS A 99 7.77 24.74 1.84
CA LYS A 99 8.05 25.85 0.91
C LYS A 99 9.44 26.43 1.13
N LYS A 100 9.86 26.57 2.40
CA LYS A 100 11.18 27.06 2.80
C LYS A 100 11.61 26.38 4.10
N VAL A 101 12.84 25.90 4.15
CA VAL A 101 13.43 25.27 5.33
C VAL A 101 14.55 26.15 5.84
N PRO A 102 14.43 26.78 7.02
CA PRO A 102 15.49 27.59 7.60
C PRO A 102 16.66 26.72 8.07
N GLU A 103 17.86 27.30 8.15
CA GLU A 103 19.11 26.61 8.44
C GLU A 103 19.09 25.83 9.78
N ASN A 104 18.53 26.45 10.83
CA ASN A 104 18.40 25.78 12.13
C ASN A 104 17.51 24.53 12.08
N ALA A 105 16.46 24.52 11.22
CA ALA A 105 15.62 23.35 11.02
C ALA A 105 16.35 22.28 10.18
N ARG A 106 17.18 22.68 9.21
CA ARG A 106 18.02 21.73 8.44
C ARG A 106 19.03 21.04 9.34
N TRP A 107 19.71 21.80 10.18
CA TRP A 107 20.66 21.24 11.15
C TRP A 107 19.96 20.23 12.07
N LEU A 108 18.83 20.62 12.68
CA LEU A 108 18.07 19.71 13.54
C LEU A 108 17.58 18.44 12.79
N ALA A 109 17.10 18.62 11.56
CA ALA A 109 16.64 17.54 10.72
C ALA A 109 17.78 16.53 10.42
N HIS A 110 18.97 17.04 10.13
CA HIS A 110 20.16 16.20 9.93
C HIS A 110 20.47 15.35 11.17
N GLU A 111 20.52 15.98 12.36
CA GLU A 111 20.76 15.27 13.62
C GLU A 111 19.69 14.20 13.91
N LEU A 112 18.43 14.47 13.55
CA LEU A 112 17.30 13.58 13.78
C LEU A 112 17.04 12.61 12.60
N LYS A 113 17.89 12.61 11.57
CA LYS A 113 17.75 11.78 10.37
C LYS A 113 16.41 11.98 9.64
N VAL A 114 15.93 13.23 9.60
CA VAL A 114 14.76 13.66 8.83
C VAL A 114 15.25 14.37 7.56
N ASN A 115 14.87 13.89 6.40
CA ASN A 115 15.19 14.54 5.13
C ASN A 115 14.27 15.74 4.91
N CYS A 116 14.77 16.95 5.11
CA CYS A 116 14.01 18.16 4.83
C CYS A 116 14.31 18.65 3.43
N LEU A 117 13.27 18.85 2.63
CA LEU A 117 13.37 19.37 1.27
C LEU A 117 12.51 20.61 1.12
N ASP A 118 13.11 21.71 0.60
CA ASP A 118 12.37 22.87 0.19
C ASP A 118 11.94 22.81 -1.28
N GLU A 119 11.21 23.83 -1.75
CA GLU A 119 10.64 23.84 -3.10
C GLU A 119 11.70 23.73 -4.19
N GLY A 120 12.88 24.35 -3.99
CA GLY A 120 14.01 24.27 -4.94
C GLY A 120 14.60 22.86 -5.00
N GLU A 121 14.87 22.27 -3.84
CA GLU A 121 15.40 20.90 -3.72
C GLU A 121 14.42 19.85 -4.24
N LEU A 122 13.11 20.05 -4.03
CA LEU A 122 12.08 19.21 -4.61
C LEU A 122 12.09 19.24 -6.13
N HIS A 123 12.28 20.43 -6.72
CA HIS A 123 12.38 20.56 -8.18
C HIS A 123 13.63 19.87 -8.74
N GLU A 124 14.77 20.00 -8.07
CA GLU A 124 15.99 19.28 -8.44
C GLU A 124 15.82 17.76 -8.32
N LEU A 125 15.18 17.30 -7.26
CA LEU A 125 14.89 15.89 -7.04
C LEU A 125 13.94 15.33 -8.10
N ASP A 126 12.89 16.07 -8.47
CA ASP A 126 11.99 15.73 -9.57
C ASP A 126 12.75 15.51 -10.88
N THR A 127 13.69 16.40 -11.18
CA THR A 127 14.52 16.30 -12.38
C THR A 127 15.46 15.10 -12.31
N ARG A 128 16.13 14.91 -11.17
CA ARG A 128 17.11 13.81 -10.97
C ARG A 128 16.45 12.43 -11.03
N LEU A 129 15.27 12.27 -10.41
CA LEU A 129 14.51 11.01 -10.42
C LEU A 129 13.66 10.84 -11.68
N GLY A 130 13.60 11.83 -12.57
CA GLY A 130 12.78 11.82 -13.76
C GLY A 130 11.28 11.77 -13.47
N LEU A 131 10.82 12.33 -12.33
CA LEU A 131 9.43 12.26 -11.89
C LEU A 131 8.48 12.97 -12.85
N ASN A 132 8.97 13.96 -13.59
CA ASN A 132 8.23 14.66 -14.65
C ASN A 132 7.84 13.75 -15.83
N ARG A 133 8.48 12.58 -15.97
CA ARG A 133 8.16 11.55 -16.96
C ARG A 133 7.03 10.62 -16.49
N LEU A 134 6.77 10.58 -15.18
CA LEU A 134 5.68 9.80 -14.60
C LEU A 134 4.36 10.52 -14.89
N LYS A 135 3.62 10.03 -15.89
CA LYS A 135 2.36 10.60 -16.34
C LYS A 135 1.21 9.63 -16.16
N GLY A 136 -0.01 10.18 -16.23
CA GLY A 136 -1.24 9.40 -16.16
C GLY A 136 -1.95 9.52 -14.81
N PRO A 137 -3.15 8.92 -14.71
CA PRO A 137 -4.08 9.14 -13.61
C PRO A 137 -3.54 8.88 -12.20
N TYR A 138 -2.56 8.00 -12.12
CA TYR A 138 -1.89 7.70 -10.85
C TYR A 138 -1.01 8.84 -10.35
N PHE A 139 -0.37 9.58 -11.26
CA PHE A 139 0.67 10.55 -10.94
C PHE A 139 0.21 12.01 -11.00
N ASP A 140 -0.80 12.31 -11.81
CA ASP A 140 -1.35 13.67 -11.98
C ASP A 140 -2.46 14.00 -10.97
N GLY A 141 -2.89 13.02 -10.17
CA GLY A 141 -3.91 13.17 -9.15
C GLY A 141 -5.34 12.89 -9.64
N SER A 142 -5.58 12.86 -10.96
CA SER A 142 -6.93 12.66 -11.49
C SER A 142 -7.54 11.31 -11.09
N GLY A 143 -6.73 10.26 -11.00
CA GLY A 143 -7.17 8.96 -10.49
C GLY A 143 -7.62 9.02 -9.04
N TYR A 144 -6.91 9.78 -8.19
CA TYR A 144 -7.31 9.98 -6.80
C TYR A 144 -8.65 10.73 -6.68
N GLU A 145 -8.79 11.84 -7.39
CA GLU A 145 -10.04 12.62 -7.41
C GLU A 145 -11.23 11.82 -7.92
N ASN A 146 -11.01 11.00 -8.94
CA ASN A 146 -12.05 10.10 -9.47
C ASN A 146 -12.42 9.00 -8.46
N ILE A 147 -11.47 8.44 -7.71
CA ILE A 147 -11.75 7.50 -6.61
C ILE A 147 -12.63 8.18 -5.56
N GLU A 148 -12.26 9.41 -5.15
CA GLU A 148 -13.06 10.17 -4.18
C GLU A 148 -14.49 10.38 -4.67
N THR A 149 -14.66 10.74 -5.94
CA THR A 149 -15.95 10.98 -6.57
C THR A 149 -16.77 9.69 -6.67
N LEU A 150 -16.19 8.59 -7.15
CA LEU A 150 -16.87 7.30 -7.29
C LEU A 150 -17.30 6.73 -5.93
N LEU A 151 -16.48 6.92 -4.89
CA LEU A 151 -16.77 6.40 -3.55
C LEU A 151 -17.54 7.39 -2.66
N ALA A 152 -18.01 8.52 -3.20
CA ALA A 152 -18.88 9.47 -2.53
C ALA A 152 -20.33 8.97 -2.46
N PHE A 153 -20.54 7.77 -1.96
CA PHE A 153 -21.86 7.18 -1.80
C PHE A 153 -22.81 8.05 -0.95
N PRO A 154 -24.14 7.96 -1.15
CA PRO A 154 -25.14 8.69 -0.37
C PRO A 154 -24.97 8.50 1.15
N LYS A 155 -25.32 9.51 1.94
CA LYS A 155 -25.33 9.40 3.41
C LYS A 155 -26.28 8.27 3.83
N GLY A 156 -25.83 7.42 4.76
CA GLY A 156 -26.58 6.27 5.23
C GLY A 156 -26.45 5.00 4.37
N SER A 157 -25.77 5.08 3.23
CA SER A 157 -25.44 3.88 2.45
C SER A 157 -24.39 3.05 3.18
N GLU A 158 -24.59 1.74 3.21
CA GLU A 158 -23.59 0.78 3.72
C GLU A 158 -22.28 0.81 2.92
N TYR A 159 -22.33 1.06 1.60
CA TYR A 159 -21.14 1.23 0.77
C TYR A 159 -20.26 2.40 1.23
N ARG A 160 -20.91 3.50 1.68
CA ARG A 160 -20.19 4.63 2.26
C ARG A 160 -19.45 4.25 3.53
N ALA A 161 -20.12 3.50 4.43
CA ALA A 161 -19.51 3.01 5.66
C ALA A 161 -18.32 2.09 5.36
N VAL A 162 -18.45 1.19 4.39
CA VAL A 162 -17.37 0.30 3.95
C VAL A 162 -16.23 1.09 3.31
N ALA A 163 -16.51 2.02 2.41
CA ALA A 163 -15.48 2.85 1.77
C ALA A 163 -14.72 3.68 2.81
N GLN A 164 -15.42 4.27 3.78
CA GLN A 164 -14.81 5.00 4.88
C GLN A 164 -13.97 4.07 5.76
N PHE A 165 -14.46 2.90 6.14
CA PHE A 165 -13.73 1.90 6.90
C PHE A 165 -12.42 1.52 6.21
N LEU A 166 -12.44 1.22 4.90
CA LEU A 166 -11.26 0.86 4.11
C LEU A 166 -10.20 1.98 4.05
N ARG A 167 -10.63 3.22 4.16
CA ARG A 167 -9.75 4.39 4.09
C ARG A 167 -9.18 4.79 5.45
N THR A 168 -9.91 4.50 6.52
CA THR A 168 -9.58 5.01 7.86
C THR A 168 -9.36 3.88 8.86
N THR A 169 -10.42 3.34 9.45
CA THR A 169 -10.39 2.40 10.57
C THR A 169 -9.59 1.13 10.29
N LEU A 170 -9.60 0.65 9.05
CA LEU A 170 -8.83 -0.53 8.66
C LEU A 170 -7.34 -0.38 9.03
N TRP A 171 -6.77 0.80 8.83
CA TRP A 171 -5.34 1.05 9.02
C TRP A 171 -4.92 1.09 10.49
N THR A 172 -5.87 1.20 11.41
CA THR A 172 -5.63 1.12 12.86
C THR A 172 -5.52 -0.31 13.38
N LEU A 173 -5.95 -1.30 12.58
CA LEU A 173 -5.91 -2.72 12.96
C LEU A 173 -4.51 -3.30 12.71
N LYS A 174 -4.15 -4.36 13.46
CA LYS A 174 -2.96 -5.16 13.16
C LYS A 174 -3.11 -5.87 11.80
N PRO A 175 -2.02 -6.15 11.07
CA PRO A 175 -2.07 -6.79 9.75
C PRO A 175 -2.93 -8.06 9.70
N ALA A 176 -2.79 -8.95 10.67
CA ALA A 176 -3.58 -10.17 10.76
C ALA A 176 -5.10 -9.89 10.87
N HIS A 177 -5.47 -8.94 11.72
CA HIS A 177 -6.88 -8.53 11.89
C HIS A 177 -7.42 -7.81 10.64
N ARG A 178 -6.58 -7.02 9.93
CA ARG A 178 -6.97 -6.42 8.64
C ARG A 178 -7.32 -7.51 7.63
N VAL A 179 -6.46 -8.53 7.50
CA VAL A 179 -6.70 -9.66 6.59
C VAL A 179 -8.02 -10.35 6.92
N LEU A 180 -8.24 -10.75 8.18
CA LEU A 180 -9.49 -11.39 8.59
C LEU A 180 -10.71 -10.53 8.33
N THR A 181 -10.64 -9.22 8.65
CA THR A 181 -11.76 -8.31 8.42
C THR A 181 -12.08 -8.17 6.94
N LEU A 182 -11.03 -8.09 6.09
CA LEU A 182 -11.19 -7.99 4.63
C LEU A 182 -11.75 -9.28 4.01
N LEU A 183 -11.36 -10.45 4.51
CA LEU A 183 -11.90 -11.74 4.06
C LEU A 183 -13.37 -11.94 4.45
N ASN A 184 -13.86 -11.22 5.46
CA ASN A 184 -15.24 -11.29 5.94
C ASN A 184 -16.08 -10.05 5.56
N LEU A 185 -15.51 -9.09 4.85
CA LEU A 185 -16.13 -7.78 4.62
C LEU A 185 -17.48 -7.88 3.91
N GLY A 186 -17.56 -8.76 2.91
CA GLY A 186 -18.75 -8.99 2.11
C GLY A 186 -19.89 -9.66 2.88
N GLN A 187 -19.55 -10.62 3.73
CA GLN A 187 -20.53 -11.34 4.54
C GLN A 187 -21.10 -10.45 5.64
N GLN A 188 -20.24 -9.70 6.35
CA GLN A 188 -20.66 -8.81 7.43
C GLN A 188 -21.58 -7.67 6.96
N ASN A 189 -21.48 -7.26 5.69
CA ASN A 189 -22.24 -6.12 5.14
C ASN A 189 -23.24 -6.54 4.06
N ASP A 190 -23.50 -7.84 3.86
CA ASP A 190 -24.36 -8.36 2.78
C ASP A 190 -23.95 -7.88 1.37
N LEU A 191 -22.68 -7.50 1.17
CA LEU A 191 -22.19 -6.92 -0.08
C LEU A 191 -22.36 -7.86 -1.28
N HIS A 192 -22.25 -9.19 -1.04
CA HIS A 192 -22.40 -10.21 -2.05
C HIS A 192 -23.78 -10.19 -2.75
N LYS A 193 -24.81 -9.66 -2.07
CA LYS A 193 -26.18 -9.54 -2.62
C LYS A 193 -26.43 -8.22 -3.35
N LYS A 194 -25.56 -7.23 -3.14
CA LYS A 194 -25.86 -5.83 -3.46
C LYS A 194 -24.87 -5.21 -4.45
N LEU A 195 -23.63 -5.71 -4.50
CA LEU A 195 -22.64 -5.21 -5.44
C LEU A 195 -23.01 -5.62 -6.88
N ARG A 196 -22.87 -4.68 -7.79
CA ARG A 196 -23.23 -4.83 -9.21
C ARG A 196 -21.99 -4.64 -10.08
N LEU A 197 -21.80 -5.52 -11.05
CA LEU A 197 -20.67 -5.49 -12.00
C LEU A 197 -20.73 -4.29 -12.96
N ASP A 198 -21.93 -3.84 -13.31
CA ASP A 198 -22.17 -2.72 -14.20
C ASP A 198 -22.01 -1.35 -13.53
N ASP A 199 -21.84 -1.32 -12.19
CA ASP A 199 -21.64 -0.11 -11.43
C ASP A 199 -20.15 0.16 -11.18
N ARG A 200 -19.64 1.26 -11.73
CA ARG A 200 -18.22 1.64 -11.61
C ARG A 200 -17.80 1.94 -10.16
N ALA A 201 -18.72 2.47 -9.34
CA ALA A 201 -18.42 2.75 -7.94
C ALA A 201 -18.24 1.44 -7.15
N HIS A 202 -19.05 0.42 -7.45
CA HIS A 202 -18.92 -0.90 -6.85
C HIS A 202 -17.63 -1.60 -7.27
N MET A 203 -17.25 -1.53 -8.55
CA MET A 203 -15.97 -2.03 -9.03
C MET A 203 -14.77 -1.32 -8.36
N CYS A 204 -14.86 0.01 -8.22
CA CYS A 204 -13.86 0.81 -7.52
C CYS A 204 -13.74 0.40 -6.04
N LEU A 205 -14.84 0.10 -5.37
CA LEU A 205 -14.86 -0.38 -3.99
C LEU A 205 -14.18 -1.75 -3.85
N VAL A 206 -14.43 -2.68 -4.77
CA VAL A 206 -13.77 -4.00 -4.81
C VAL A 206 -12.26 -3.85 -5.04
N LEU A 207 -11.84 -2.99 -5.96
CA LEU A 207 -10.43 -2.69 -6.20
C LEU A 207 -9.75 -2.05 -4.97
N LEU A 208 -10.44 -1.11 -4.30
CA LEU A 208 -9.94 -0.51 -3.06
C LEU A 208 -9.73 -1.55 -1.97
N ALA A 209 -10.70 -2.45 -1.78
CA ALA A 209 -10.59 -3.54 -0.80
C ALA A 209 -9.49 -4.55 -1.17
N THR A 210 -9.35 -4.89 -2.46
CA THR A 210 -8.30 -5.77 -2.97
C THR A 210 -6.90 -5.16 -2.72
N ARG A 211 -6.72 -3.87 -2.99
CA ARG A 211 -5.49 -3.14 -2.68
C ARG A 211 -5.17 -3.21 -1.18
N ALA A 212 -6.17 -2.96 -0.35
CA ALA A 212 -6.01 -3.01 1.10
C ALA A 212 -5.64 -4.42 1.58
N LEU A 213 -6.24 -5.47 0.99
CA LEU A 213 -5.88 -6.86 1.28
C LEU A 213 -4.44 -7.16 0.84
N ALA A 214 -4.03 -6.73 -0.35
CA ALA A 214 -2.68 -6.95 -0.86
C ALA A 214 -1.60 -6.34 0.06
N ILE A 215 -1.79 -5.10 0.49
CA ILE A 215 -0.89 -4.44 1.45
C ILE A 215 -0.91 -5.18 2.80
N SER A 216 -2.09 -5.57 3.29
CA SER A 216 -2.23 -6.24 4.59
C SER A 216 -1.59 -7.64 4.58
N LEU A 217 -1.71 -8.37 3.47
CA LEU A 217 -1.02 -9.66 3.27
C LEU A 217 0.51 -9.47 3.22
N GLY A 218 0.98 -8.41 2.53
CA GLY A 218 2.39 -8.06 2.51
C GLY A 218 2.94 -7.77 3.90
N LEU A 219 2.23 -6.99 4.71
CA LEU A 219 2.60 -6.69 6.08
C LEU A 219 2.56 -7.96 6.96
N LEU A 220 1.51 -8.76 6.85
CA LEU A 220 1.38 -10.02 7.59
C LEU A 220 2.52 -10.99 7.26
N THR A 221 2.85 -11.18 5.97
CA THR A 221 3.95 -12.05 5.56
C THR A 221 5.32 -11.57 6.04
N SER A 222 5.50 -10.26 6.23
CA SER A 222 6.73 -9.71 6.83
C SER A 222 6.80 -9.93 8.34
N GLU A 223 5.65 -9.88 9.05
CA GLU A 223 5.57 -10.16 10.50
C GLU A 223 5.78 -11.63 10.82
N LEU A 224 5.33 -12.54 9.96
CA LEU A 224 5.57 -13.97 10.12
C LEU A 224 7.06 -14.32 10.22
N ASN A 225 7.95 -13.46 9.68
CA ASN A 225 9.42 -13.54 9.73
C ASN A 225 9.95 -14.97 9.75
N VAL A 226 9.54 -15.76 8.77
CA VAL A 226 9.72 -17.20 8.78
C VAL A 226 11.14 -17.53 8.37
N VAL A 227 11.97 -17.76 9.36
CA VAL A 227 13.27 -18.44 9.19
C VAL A 227 13.03 -19.92 8.87
N ASP A 228 11.90 -20.48 9.32
CA ASP A 228 11.53 -21.87 9.15
C ASP A 228 10.20 -22.01 8.43
N VAL A 229 10.26 -22.35 7.13
CA VAL A 229 9.09 -22.57 6.26
C VAL A 229 8.16 -23.67 6.80
N LEU A 230 8.67 -24.57 7.63
CA LEU A 230 7.90 -25.68 8.19
C LEU A 230 6.84 -25.25 9.21
N ASN A 231 6.96 -24.04 9.75
CA ASN A 231 6.06 -23.53 10.79
C ASN A 231 5.10 -22.41 10.32
N VAL A 232 4.98 -22.17 9.01
CA VAL A 232 4.12 -21.10 8.48
C VAL A 232 2.68 -21.24 8.95
N GLU A 233 2.12 -22.43 8.91
CA GLU A 233 0.73 -22.69 9.31
C GLU A 233 0.50 -22.36 10.79
N SER A 234 1.37 -22.83 11.68
CA SER A 234 1.26 -22.56 13.12
C SER A 234 1.39 -21.05 13.41
N ARG A 235 2.38 -20.42 12.81
CA ARG A 235 2.62 -18.98 12.99
C ARG A 235 1.48 -18.14 12.43
N LEU A 236 0.99 -18.45 11.24
CA LEU A 236 -0.17 -17.77 10.67
C LEU A 236 -1.39 -17.88 11.59
N ARG A 237 -1.64 -19.09 12.10
CA ARG A 237 -2.75 -19.34 13.03
C ARG A 237 -2.59 -18.52 14.32
N GLU A 238 -1.39 -18.50 14.89
CA GLU A 238 -1.10 -17.68 16.08
C GLU A 238 -1.38 -16.18 15.82
N GLU A 239 -0.86 -15.63 14.72
CA GLU A 239 -1.07 -14.21 14.37
C GLU A 239 -2.55 -13.88 14.15
N LEU A 240 -3.29 -14.72 13.44
CA LEU A 240 -4.72 -14.51 13.19
C LEU A 240 -5.56 -14.56 14.49
N HIS A 241 -5.11 -15.28 15.49
CA HIS A 241 -5.80 -15.38 16.78
C HIS A 241 -5.29 -14.40 17.84
N GLY A 242 -4.31 -13.57 17.52
CA GLY A 242 -3.78 -12.56 18.43
C GLY A 242 -2.65 -13.06 19.33
N GLY A 243 -1.90 -14.06 18.84
CA GLY A 243 -0.74 -14.66 19.50
C GLY A 243 -0.99 -16.04 20.07
N ALA A 244 0.09 -16.75 20.40
CA ALA A 244 0.08 -18.13 20.87
C ALA A 244 -0.79 -18.34 22.13
N GLU A 245 -0.73 -17.41 23.07
CA GLU A 245 -1.53 -17.47 24.30
C GLU A 245 -3.02 -17.34 24.04
N SER A 246 -3.43 -16.37 23.21
CA SER A 246 -4.83 -16.18 22.81
C SER A 246 -5.37 -17.38 22.05
N LEU A 247 -4.58 -17.96 21.15
CA LEU A 247 -4.93 -19.20 20.46
C LEU A 247 -5.12 -20.34 21.45
N ALA A 248 -4.18 -20.53 22.39
CA ALA A 248 -4.28 -21.58 23.41
C ALA A 248 -5.53 -21.42 24.30
N GLN A 249 -5.91 -20.20 24.66
CA GLN A 249 -7.14 -19.92 25.40
C GLN A 249 -8.38 -20.29 24.58
N LYS A 250 -8.45 -19.93 23.28
CA LYS A 250 -9.55 -20.27 22.38
C LYS A 250 -9.68 -21.79 22.21
N VAL A 251 -8.55 -22.51 22.06
CA VAL A 251 -8.53 -23.97 21.99
C VAL A 251 -9.09 -24.60 23.26
N ARG A 252 -8.63 -24.15 24.46
CA ARG A 252 -9.15 -24.64 25.74
C ARG A 252 -10.66 -24.39 25.88
N PHE A 253 -11.13 -23.23 25.45
CA PHE A 253 -12.55 -22.88 25.50
C PHE A 253 -13.37 -23.77 24.55
N ALA A 254 -12.91 -23.99 23.32
CA ALA A 254 -13.55 -24.89 22.37
C ALA A 254 -13.58 -26.33 22.88
N ASP A 255 -12.50 -26.82 23.52
CA ASP A 255 -12.46 -28.14 24.14
C ASP A 255 -13.45 -28.26 25.33
N ALA A 256 -13.60 -27.20 26.11
CA ALA A 256 -14.58 -27.17 27.20
C ALA A 256 -16.02 -27.24 26.66
N ILE A 257 -16.34 -26.49 25.60
CA ILE A 257 -17.66 -26.55 24.92
C ILE A 257 -17.90 -27.95 24.39
N ARG A 258 -16.91 -28.55 23.71
CA ARG A 258 -17.02 -29.94 23.17
C ARG A 258 -17.37 -30.95 24.25
N ARG A 259 -16.72 -30.86 25.41
CA ARG A 259 -16.99 -31.75 26.54
C ARG A 259 -18.41 -31.57 27.09
N LEU A 260 -18.97 -30.37 26.99
CA LEU A 260 -20.31 -30.07 27.46
C LEU A 260 -21.42 -30.45 26.46
N THR A 261 -21.16 -30.28 25.16
CA THR A 261 -22.16 -30.44 24.11
C THR A 261 -22.08 -31.83 23.42
N GLY A 262 -20.97 -32.56 23.58
CA GLY A 262 -20.72 -33.84 22.86
C GLY A 262 -20.45 -33.65 21.37
N ASP A 263 -20.33 -32.42 20.88
CA ASP A 263 -20.20 -32.10 19.46
C ASP A 263 -18.73 -32.15 19.01
N ALA A 264 -18.40 -33.01 18.06
CA ALA A 264 -17.05 -33.15 17.50
C ALA A 264 -16.65 -32.03 16.55
N ALA A 265 -17.59 -31.20 16.07
CA ALA A 265 -17.36 -30.15 15.08
C ALA A 265 -16.56 -28.93 15.61
N SER A 266 -16.29 -28.88 16.92
CA SER A 266 -15.74 -27.68 17.57
C SER A 266 -14.28 -27.35 17.23
N GLN A 267 -13.49 -28.26 16.64
CA GLN A 267 -12.09 -27.98 16.29
C GLN A 267 -11.97 -27.18 14.98
N GLN A 268 -12.89 -27.44 14.03
CA GLN A 268 -13.01 -26.64 12.80
C GLN A 268 -13.57 -25.24 13.05
N ALA A 269 -14.28 -25.03 14.17
CA ALA A 269 -14.90 -23.75 14.51
C ALA A 269 -13.91 -22.68 15.02
N ILE A 270 -12.65 -23.03 15.26
CA ILE A 270 -11.63 -22.07 15.73
C ILE A 270 -11.04 -21.30 14.54
N ASP A 271 -10.74 -21.99 13.46
CA ASP A 271 -10.17 -21.38 12.27
C ASP A 271 -11.27 -20.77 11.39
N HIS A 272 -10.90 -19.67 10.72
CA HIS A 272 -11.75 -19.09 9.70
C HIS A 272 -11.98 -20.09 8.56
N GLU A 273 -13.18 -20.12 7.97
CA GLU A 273 -13.53 -21.05 6.86
C GLU A 273 -12.53 -20.97 5.69
N GLU A 274 -12.04 -19.76 5.39
CA GLU A 274 -11.07 -19.52 4.32
C GLU A 274 -9.59 -19.73 4.73
N PHE A 275 -9.32 -20.23 5.95
CA PHE A 275 -7.96 -20.43 6.43
C PHE A 275 -7.08 -21.29 5.50
N PRO A 276 -7.56 -22.43 4.93
CA PRO A 276 -6.75 -23.22 4.02
C PRO A 276 -6.31 -22.44 2.77
N ARG A 277 -7.19 -21.62 2.22
CA ARG A 277 -6.89 -20.77 1.05
C ARG A 277 -5.95 -19.62 1.41
N LEU A 278 -6.17 -19.02 2.55
CA LEU A 278 -5.27 -17.97 3.06
C LEU A 278 -3.87 -18.54 3.27
N LEU A 279 -3.74 -19.73 3.85
CA LEU A 279 -2.46 -20.40 4.05
C LEU A 279 -1.77 -20.69 2.72
N GLU A 280 -2.52 -21.18 1.72
CA GLU A 280 -1.98 -21.41 0.37
C GLU A 280 -1.46 -20.09 -0.24
N GLU A 281 -2.23 -19.01 -0.14
CA GLU A 281 -1.83 -17.71 -0.67
C GLU A 281 -0.62 -17.14 0.08
N VAL A 282 -0.59 -17.20 1.40
CA VAL A 282 0.55 -16.79 2.22
C VAL A 282 1.81 -17.57 1.83
N ASN A 283 1.72 -18.88 1.64
CA ASN A 283 2.84 -19.70 1.17
C ASN A 283 3.33 -19.26 -0.21
N ARG A 284 2.43 -18.96 -1.15
CA ARG A 284 2.81 -18.42 -2.48
C ARG A 284 3.54 -17.09 -2.37
N LEU A 285 3.04 -16.19 -1.51
CA LEU A 285 3.65 -14.88 -1.28
C LEU A 285 5.05 -15.03 -0.65
N LEU A 286 5.21 -15.93 0.30
CA LEU A 286 6.50 -16.22 0.95
C LEU A 286 7.54 -16.77 -0.03
N ILE A 287 7.15 -17.66 -0.95
CA ILE A 287 8.04 -18.24 -1.96
C ILE A 287 8.42 -17.20 -3.03
N ARG A 288 7.50 -16.29 -3.37
CA ARG A 288 7.66 -15.31 -4.46
C ARG A 288 7.76 -13.88 -3.97
N ARG A 289 8.40 -13.65 -2.84
CA ARG A 289 8.52 -12.34 -2.18
C ARG A 289 9.05 -11.24 -3.11
N TYR A 290 9.91 -11.60 -4.06
CA TYR A 290 10.49 -10.65 -5.02
C TYR A 290 9.44 -10.02 -5.95
N ALA A 291 8.32 -10.68 -6.20
CA ALA A 291 7.23 -10.15 -7.03
C ALA A 291 6.13 -9.44 -6.22
N LEU A 292 6.14 -9.57 -4.88
CA LEU A 292 5.08 -9.05 -4.01
C LEU A 292 4.95 -7.53 -4.08
N ASN A 293 6.06 -6.82 -4.00
CA ASN A 293 6.03 -5.36 -4.05
C ASN A 293 5.40 -4.85 -5.36
N ASP A 294 5.79 -5.43 -6.48
CA ASP A 294 5.24 -5.06 -7.79
C ASP A 294 3.78 -5.50 -7.95
N ALA A 295 3.37 -6.63 -7.39
CA ALA A 295 1.97 -7.05 -7.38
C ALA A 295 1.07 -6.05 -6.65
N ILE A 296 1.52 -5.54 -5.50
CA ILE A 296 0.78 -4.51 -4.75
C ILE A 296 0.74 -3.19 -5.54
N ARG A 297 1.86 -2.79 -6.16
CA ARG A 297 1.94 -1.59 -7.00
C ARG A 297 1.01 -1.68 -8.21
N ILE A 298 0.96 -2.82 -8.89
CA ILE A 298 0.04 -3.06 -10.01
C ILE A 298 -1.42 -2.95 -9.55
N THR A 299 -1.75 -3.50 -8.39
CA THR A 299 -3.10 -3.40 -7.82
C THR A 299 -3.49 -1.95 -7.52
N ASP A 300 -2.56 -1.16 -6.98
CA ASP A 300 -2.77 0.27 -6.71
C ASP A 300 -2.90 1.08 -8.01
N LEU A 301 -2.07 0.80 -9.01
CA LEU A 301 -2.22 1.39 -10.35
C LEU A 301 -3.60 1.08 -10.94
N ALA A 302 -4.02 -0.20 -10.89
CA ALA A 302 -5.29 -0.65 -11.42
C ALA A 302 -6.48 0.14 -10.85
N LEU A 303 -6.47 0.40 -9.55
CA LEU A 303 -7.50 1.21 -8.89
C LEU A 303 -7.58 2.62 -9.49
N HIS A 304 -6.45 3.31 -9.66
CA HIS A 304 -6.41 4.68 -10.17
C HIS A 304 -6.76 4.77 -11.66
N TYR A 305 -6.23 3.86 -12.47
CA TYR A 305 -6.51 3.80 -13.91
C TYR A 305 -7.97 3.45 -14.19
N PHE A 306 -8.51 2.48 -13.45
CA PHE A 306 -9.93 2.15 -13.53
C PHE A 306 -10.82 3.35 -13.14
N ALA A 307 -10.52 4.02 -12.03
CA ALA A 307 -11.26 5.18 -11.58
C ALA A 307 -11.23 6.34 -12.60
N ALA A 308 -10.13 6.48 -13.34
CA ALA A 308 -10.02 7.45 -14.42
C ALA A 308 -10.74 7.02 -15.72
N GLY A 309 -11.29 5.80 -15.79
CA GLY A 309 -11.96 5.28 -16.98
C GLY A 309 -11.03 4.71 -18.03
N THR A 310 -9.78 4.43 -17.65
CA THR A 310 -8.78 3.83 -18.54
C THR A 310 -8.86 2.30 -18.44
N GLY A 311 -9.00 1.61 -19.57
CA GLY A 311 -9.23 0.16 -19.61
C GLY A 311 -7.97 -0.70 -19.49
N THR A 312 -6.77 -0.09 -19.47
CA THR A 312 -5.49 -0.83 -19.53
C THR A 312 -4.40 -0.11 -18.74
N LEU A 313 -3.43 -0.88 -18.24
CA LEU A 313 -2.26 -0.37 -17.54
C LEU A 313 -1.07 -0.25 -18.50
N PRO A 314 -0.30 0.85 -18.46
CA PRO A 314 0.95 0.96 -19.20
C PRO A 314 1.99 -0.06 -18.73
N ARG A 315 2.55 -0.82 -19.64
CA ARG A 315 3.50 -1.90 -19.33
C ARG A 315 4.75 -1.41 -18.58
N HIS A 316 5.27 -0.24 -18.93
CA HIS A 316 6.47 0.33 -18.29
C HIS A 316 6.29 0.66 -16.80
N LEU A 317 5.05 0.74 -16.30
CA LEU A 317 4.75 0.98 -14.90
C LEU A 317 4.62 -0.31 -14.08
N SER A 318 4.58 -1.48 -14.75
CA SER A 318 4.25 -2.77 -14.12
C SER A 318 5.45 -3.51 -13.51
N GLY A 319 6.68 -3.00 -13.65
CA GLY A 319 7.89 -3.66 -13.16
C GLY A 319 8.49 -4.68 -14.13
N SER A 320 9.64 -5.27 -13.76
CA SER A 320 10.40 -6.18 -14.61
C SER A 320 9.71 -7.53 -14.86
N ASP A 321 8.99 -8.05 -13.85
CA ASP A 321 8.29 -9.34 -13.88
C ASP A 321 6.77 -9.17 -13.96
N SER A 322 6.31 -8.32 -14.88
CA SER A 322 4.91 -7.87 -14.98
C SER A 322 3.90 -9.03 -15.01
N ASN A 323 4.20 -10.14 -15.68
CA ASN A 323 3.29 -11.28 -15.76
C ASN A 323 3.12 -12.01 -14.41
N LEU A 324 4.20 -12.20 -13.66
CA LEU A 324 4.15 -12.85 -12.34
C LEU A 324 3.46 -11.94 -11.33
N SER A 325 3.79 -10.66 -11.33
CA SER A 325 3.19 -9.67 -10.44
C SER A 325 1.70 -9.48 -10.73
N ALA A 326 1.30 -9.42 -12.01
CA ALA A 326 -0.11 -9.37 -12.40
C ALA A 326 -0.86 -10.66 -12.01
N LYS A 327 -0.22 -11.84 -12.16
CA LYS A 327 -0.80 -13.10 -11.68
C LYS A 327 -1.00 -13.10 -10.17
N MET A 328 0.00 -12.67 -9.40
CA MET A 328 -0.08 -12.57 -7.94
C MET A 328 -1.18 -11.59 -7.50
N ALA A 329 -1.29 -10.43 -8.15
CA ALA A 329 -2.38 -9.49 -7.93
C ALA A 329 -3.76 -10.13 -8.22
N SER A 330 -3.85 -10.94 -9.28
CA SER A 330 -5.06 -11.68 -9.64
C SER A 330 -5.42 -12.77 -8.64
N ASP A 331 -4.43 -13.47 -8.07
CA ASP A 331 -4.64 -14.50 -7.05
C ASP A 331 -5.17 -13.86 -5.75
N ILE A 332 -4.62 -12.72 -5.33
CA ILE A 332 -5.11 -11.93 -4.18
C ILE A 332 -6.56 -11.44 -4.41
N LEU A 333 -6.85 -10.94 -5.61
CA LEU A 333 -8.21 -10.56 -5.99
C LEU A 333 -9.17 -11.75 -5.93
N ALA A 334 -8.76 -12.91 -6.46
CA ALA A 334 -9.58 -14.11 -6.44
C ALA A 334 -9.84 -14.60 -5.00
N LEU A 335 -8.85 -14.51 -4.12
CA LEU A 335 -9.03 -14.75 -2.70
C LEU A 335 -10.09 -13.81 -2.12
N PHE A 336 -9.98 -12.48 -2.35
CA PHE A 336 -10.95 -11.50 -1.87
C PHE A 336 -12.37 -11.78 -2.36
N VAL A 337 -12.55 -11.96 -3.67
CA VAL A 337 -13.86 -12.19 -4.31
C VAL A 337 -14.51 -13.47 -3.77
N LYS A 338 -13.74 -14.54 -3.63
CA LYS A 338 -14.25 -15.83 -3.18
C LYS A 338 -14.61 -15.83 -1.69
N SER A 339 -13.74 -15.31 -0.83
CA SER A 339 -14.00 -15.24 0.62
C SER A 339 -15.22 -14.38 0.96
N ASN A 340 -15.49 -13.36 0.14
CA ASN A 340 -16.63 -12.48 0.32
C ASN A 340 -17.88 -12.92 -0.47
N SER A 341 -17.85 -14.12 -1.09
CA SER A 341 -18.95 -14.67 -1.90
C SER A 341 -19.43 -13.72 -3.01
N LEU A 342 -18.55 -12.89 -3.55
CA LEU A 342 -18.87 -11.96 -4.63
C LEU A 342 -18.98 -12.69 -5.97
N ASP A 343 -19.68 -12.08 -6.93
CA ASP A 343 -19.78 -12.60 -8.29
C ASP A 343 -18.37 -12.72 -8.91
N ILE A 344 -18.08 -13.87 -9.51
CA ILE A 344 -16.80 -14.13 -10.17
C ILE A 344 -16.53 -13.20 -11.34
N GLY A 345 -17.56 -12.55 -11.87
CA GLY A 345 -17.44 -11.49 -12.87
C GLY A 345 -16.53 -10.34 -12.43
N PHE A 346 -16.51 -10.01 -11.13
CA PHE A 346 -15.56 -9.02 -10.59
C PHE A 346 -14.11 -9.42 -10.84
N SER A 347 -13.76 -10.68 -10.56
CA SER A 347 -12.40 -11.17 -10.84
C SER A 347 -12.07 -11.09 -12.33
N ARG A 348 -12.98 -11.51 -13.21
CA ARG A 348 -12.74 -11.50 -14.66
C ARG A 348 -12.55 -10.08 -15.20
N ALA A 349 -13.39 -9.14 -14.79
CA ALA A 349 -13.30 -7.75 -15.23
C ALA A 349 -11.98 -7.08 -14.77
N ILE A 350 -11.56 -7.33 -13.53
CA ILE A 350 -10.35 -6.74 -12.97
C ILE A 350 -9.08 -7.43 -13.52
N ILE A 351 -9.09 -8.75 -13.75
CA ILE A 351 -7.97 -9.45 -14.38
C ILE A 351 -7.69 -8.89 -15.77
N ASN A 352 -8.71 -8.57 -16.54
CA ASN A 352 -8.54 -7.92 -17.83
C ASN A 352 -7.87 -6.54 -17.71
N LEU A 353 -8.16 -5.80 -16.65
CA LEU A 353 -7.50 -4.52 -16.35
C LEU A 353 -6.03 -4.71 -15.92
N LEU A 354 -5.73 -5.77 -15.16
CA LEU A 354 -4.36 -6.09 -14.71
C LEU A 354 -3.48 -6.60 -15.86
N ALA A 355 -4.09 -7.09 -16.95
CA ALA A 355 -3.37 -7.46 -18.15
C ALA A 355 -2.80 -6.20 -18.81
N THR A 356 -1.46 -6.10 -18.84
CA THR A 356 -0.77 -4.96 -19.47
C THR A 356 -0.82 -5.08 -20.97
N THR A 357 -1.23 -4.01 -21.67
CA THR A 357 -1.11 -3.93 -23.13
C THR A 357 0.34 -3.65 -23.52
N PRO A 358 0.87 -4.31 -24.59
CA PRO A 358 2.11 -3.88 -25.20
C PRO A 358 1.97 -2.39 -25.59
N GLU A 359 2.97 -1.58 -25.30
CA GLU A 359 3.06 -0.27 -25.93
C GLU A 359 3.04 -0.48 -27.44
N VAL A 360 2.04 0.09 -28.11
CA VAL A 360 2.14 0.36 -29.54
C VAL A 360 3.21 1.45 -29.62
N VAL A 361 4.45 1.07 -29.90
CA VAL A 361 5.47 2.00 -30.31
C VAL A 361 4.89 2.62 -31.57
N SER A 362 4.28 3.79 -31.45
CA SER A 362 4.04 4.64 -32.59
C SER A 362 5.44 4.94 -33.11
N GLU A 363 5.82 4.30 -34.21
CA GLU A 363 6.91 4.74 -35.06
C GLU A 363 6.55 6.16 -35.51
N GLN A 364 6.79 7.14 -34.61
CA GLN A 364 6.95 8.51 -35.04
C GLN A 364 8.21 8.50 -35.89
N SER A 365 7.96 8.57 -37.19
CA SER A 365 8.92 8.76 -38.27
C SER A 365 10.18 9.45 -37.78
N ASP A 366 11.26 8.67 -37.73
CA ASP A 366 12.66 9.10 -37.63
C ASP A 366 13.03 9.85 -38.92
N ASP A 367 12.48 11.02 -39.15
CA ASP A 367 12.83 11.89 -40.28
C ASP A 367 13.54 13.17 -39.82
N GLN A 368 14.29 13.09 -38.71
CA GLN A 368 15.28 14.10 -38.31
C GLN A 368 16.50 13.49 -37.61
N ARG A 369 17.11 12.46 -38.20
CA ARG A 369 18.52 12.16 -37.93
C ARG A 369 19.38 12.84 -38.99
N GLN A 370 19.55 14.15 -38.90
CA GLN A 370 20.72 14.79 -39.47
C GLN A 370 21.92 14.59 -38.54
N GLU A 371 22.87 13.87 -39.09
CA GLU A 371 24.32 13.89 -38.86
C GLU A 371 24.85 14.76 -37.74
N VAL A 372 25.21 14.14 -36.59
CA VAL A 372 26.38 14.54 -35.84
C VAL A 372 27.24 13.30 -35.62
N SER A 373 28.16 13.09 -36.55
CA SER A 373 29.36 12.27 -36.40
C SER A 373 30.24 12.88 -35.34
N GLY A 374 30.55 12.17 -34.25
CA GLY A 374 31.55 12.66 -33.30
C GLY A 374 31.64 11.84 -32.01
N LYS A 375 32.56 10.90 -32.02
CA LYS A 375 33.31 10.33 -30.88
C LYS A 375 32.53 9.70 -29.73
N GLY A 376 32.63 8.38 -29.70
CA GLY A 376 32.22 7.57 -28.56
C GLY A 376 33.04 7.88 -27.30
N GLU A 377 32.30 8.10 -26.22
CA GLU A 377 32.79 7.87 -24.86
C GLU A 377 31.81 6.94 -24.17
N GLN A 378 32.29 5.71 -23.94
CA GLN A 378 31.62 4.74 -23.09
C GLN A 378 31.68 5.27 -21.66
N PHE A 379 30.54 5.69 -21.12
CA PHE A 379 30.40 5.91 -19.68
C PHE A 379 30.20 4.55 -18.98
N SER A 380 31.29 4.06 -18.39
CA SER A 380 31.27 2.97 -17.41
C SER A 380 30.63 3.47 -16.11
N LEU A 381 29.45 2.99 -15.79
CA LEU A 381 28.68 3.29 -14.57
C LEU A 381 29.11 2.37 -13.42
N LEU A 382 30.40 2.29 -13.08
CA LEU A 382 30.89 1.67 -11.84
C LEU A 382 32.29 2.22 -11.54
N ALA A 383 32.36 3.38 -10.89
CA ALA A 383 33.57 3.80 -10.19
C ALA A 383 33.46 3.33 -8.72
N PRO A 384 34.46 2.59 -8.18
CA PRO A 384 34.49 2.24 -6.78
C PRO A 384 34.79 3.47 -5.92
N LEU A 385 34.13 3.56 -4.78
CA LEU A 385 34.39 4.57 -3.77
C LEU A 385 35.83 4.45 -3.25
N PRO A 386 36.53 5.56 -2.99
CA PRO A 386 37.86 5.54 -2.42
C PRO A 386 37.85 5.07 -0.96
N PRO A 387 38.93 4.43 -0.48
CA PRO A 387 39.01 3.95 0.89
C PRO A 387 39.08 5.12 1.88
N LEU A 388 38.37 4.98 3.00
CA LEU A 388 38.42 5.88 4.13
C LEU A 388 39.84 5.81 4.75
N GLU A 389 40.59 6.91 4.70
CA GLU A 389 41.79 7.09 5.50
C GLU A 389 41.40 7.28 6.97
N GLU A 390 41.94 6.41 7.82
CA GLU A 390 41.92 6.54 9.28
C GLU A 390 42.67 7.81 9.72
N ARG A 391 41.95 8.68 10.42
CA ARG A 391 42.54 9.63 11.36
C ARG A 391 41.75 9.69 12.66
#